data_45f4fb19fb58ac75434b8bf511403f84
#
_entry.id   45f4fb19fb58ac75434b8bf511403f84
#
_cell.length_a   1.000
_cell.length_b   1.000
_cell.length_c   1.000
_cell.angle_alpha   90.00
_cell.angle_beta   90.00
_cell.angle_gamma   90.00
#
_symmetry.space_group_name_H-M   'P 1'
#
loop_
_entity.id
_entity.type
_entity.pdbx_description
1 polymer ?
#
loop_
_entity_poly.entity_id
_entity_poly.type
_entity_poly.pdbx_seq_one_letter_code
_entity_poly.pdbx_strand_id
1 'polypeptide(L)'
;MVRLLTYNVHRCVGTDRRLDVGRVAEVIAAQSPDIVALQEVDVGRARTGGVDQAHRIAQRLGMAFHFNAAFTVEEERFGDAILTTLPERLVKAGPLPGHPRFPQLEPRGALWVEIETAAGVLSVINTHLGLVPREQRLQAVALAGTEWVGAAAPGAPLVLVGDMNATPRNAAYRILAARMSEARRAAPFSHRAPTFPSTFPVLAIDHVFASEAVVVDAVRTPLDPLSRLASDHLPLIVDLSLGARTPA
;
A
#
# COMPACT_ATOMS: atom_id res chain seq x y z
N MET A 1 2.85 -18.67 5.89
CA MET A 1 1.79 -17.78 5.43
C MET A 1 1.96 -16.44 6.12
N VAL A 2 1.84 -15.32 5.39
CA VAL A 2 2.00 -13.96 5.88
C VAL A 2 0.75 -13.19 5.48
N ARG A 3 0.17 -12.41 6.39
CA ARG A 3 -0.97 -11.52 6.10
C ARG A 3 -0.49 -10.10 5.89
N LEU A 4 -0.71 -9.59 4.69
CA LEU A 4 -0.44 -8.22 4.32
C LEU A 4 -1.76 -7.44 4.18
N LEU A 5 -1.78 -6.23 4.72
CA LEU A 5 -2.87 -5.29 4.60
C LEU A 5 -2.36 -4.00 3.92
N THR A 6 -3.01 -3.52 2.86
CA THR A 6 -2.78 -2.18 2.32
C THR A 6 -4.00 -1.30 2.54
N TYR A 7 -3.79 -0.03 2.94
CA TYR A 7 -4.86 0.86 3.33
C TYR A 7 -4.50 2.33 3.11
N ASN A 8 -5.20 2.98 2.19
CA ASN A 8 -5.21 4.43 2.13
C ASN A 8 -6.07 4.94 3.31
N VAL A 9 -5.44 5.62 4.26
CA VAL A 9 -6.09 6.04 5.53
C VAL A 9 -6.66 7.46 5.47
N HIS A 10 -6.55 8.15 4.33
CA HIS A 10 -7.07 9.51 4.14
C HIS A 10 -6.74 10.42 5.32
N ARG A 11 -5.46 10.46 5.73
CA ARG A 11 -4.97 11.27 6.88
C ARG A 11 -5.69 10.95 8.19
N CYS A 12 -6.21 9.72 8.33
CA CYS A 12 -7.06 9.27 9.44
C CYS A 12 -8.35 10.11 9.62
N VAL A 13 -8.82 10.75 8.56
CA VAL A 13 -10.11 11.47 8.53
C VAL A 13 -11.16 10.56 7.91
N GLY A 14 -12.13 10.18 8.73
CA GLY A 14 -13.20 9.28 8.31
C GLY A 14 -14.24 9.93 7.40
N THR A 15 -15.18 9.12 6.90
CA THR A 15 -16.32 9.59 6.08
C THR A 15 -17.27 10.52 6.86
N ASP A 16 -17.20 10.51 8.19
CA ASP A 16 -17.85 11.46 9.11
C ASP A 16 -17.08 12.79 9.26
N ARG A 17 -15.97 12.96 8.53
CA ARG A 17 -15.06 14.11 8.59
C ARG A 17 -14.36 14.32 9.93
N ARG A 18 -14.29 13.30 10.78
CA ARG A 18 -13.58 13.34 12.06
C ARG A 18 -12.22 12.69 11.92
N LEU A 19 -11.19 13.38 12.45
CA LEU A 19 -9.85 12.84 12.61
C LEU A 19 -9.84 11.83 13.76
N ASP A 20 -9.51 10.58 13.48
CA ASP A 20 -9.41 9.53 14.49
C ASP A 20 -8.38 8.45 14.11
N VAL A 21 -7.16 8.63 14.58
CA VAL A 21 -6.05 7.68 14.39
C VAL A 21 -6.33 6.34 15.09
N GLY A 22 -7.04 6.38 16.24
CA GLY A 22 -7.42 5.18 16.99
C GLY A 22 -8.31 4.27 16.19
N ARG A 23 -9.33 4.83 15.56
CA ARG A 23 -10.28 4.11 14.70
C ARG A 23 -9.59 3.39 13.54
N VAL A 24 -8.61 4.04 12.89
CA VAL A 24 -7.81 3.39 11.84
C VAL A 24 -7.03 2.21 12.40
N ALA A 25 -6.38 2.38 13.56
CA ALA A 25 -5.65 1.29 14.21
C ALA A 25 -6.57 0.12 14.61
N GLU A 26 -7.80 0.38 15.05
CA GLU A 26 -8.81 -0.66 15.38
C GLU A 26 -9.23 -1.46 14.13
N VAL A 27 -9.45 -0.79 12.99
CA VAL A 27 -9.73 -1.46 11.70
C VAL A 27 -8.59 -2.39 11.32
N ILE A 28 -7.34 -1.94 11.46
CA ILE A 28 -6.16 -2.73 11.13
C ILE A 28 -6.02 -3.91 12.11
N ALA A 29 -6.11 -3.66 13.42
CA ALA A 29 -5.99 -4.69 14.45
C ALA A 29 -7.02 -5.82 14.28
N ALA A 30 -8.24 -5.50 13.90
CA ALA A 30 -9.32 -6.47 13.65
C ALA A 30 -8.97 -7.47 12.52
N GLN A 31 -8.02 -7.14 11.64
CA GLN A 31 -7.57 -8.02 10.56
C GLN A 31 -6.34 -8.87 10.93
N SER A 32 -5.67 -8.56 12.07
CA SER A 32 -4.47 -9.25 12.55
C SER A 32 -3.39 -9.40 11.45
N PRO A 33 -2.96 -8.32 10.78
CA PRO A 33 -1.94 -8.39 9.76
C PRO A 33 -0.54 -8.53 10.36
N ASP A 34 0.36 -9.22 9.65
CA ASP A 34 1.81 -9.25 9.95
C ASP A 34 2.50 -8.01 9.37
N ILE A 35 1.98 -7.50 8.23
CA ILE A 35 2.53 -6.38 7.46
C ILE A 35 1.39 -5.43 7.10
N VAL A 36 1.62 -4.13 7.30
CA VAL A 36 0.68 -3.05 6.96
C VAL A 36 1.36 -2.03 6.08
N ALA A 37 0.77 -1.76 4.91
CA ALA A 37 1.19 -0.70 4.00
C ALA A 37 0.14 0.41 4.01
N LEU A 38 0.50 1.59 4.51
CA LEU A 38 -0.39 2.75 4.62
C LEU A 38 -0.06 3.79 3.57
N GLN A 39 -1.09 4.43 3.03
CA GLN A 39 -0.98 5.60 2.17
C GLN A 39 -1.73 6.77 2.80
N GLU A 40 -1.38 7.99 2.38
CA GLU A 40 -1.95 9.23 2.90
C GLU A 40 -1.77 9.43 4.41
N VAL A 41 -0.56 9.25 4.90
CA VAL A 41 -0.20 9.43 6.31
C VAL A 41 0.40 10.82 6.53
N ASP A 42 -0.17 11.60 7.46
CA ASP A 42 0.38 12.89 7.91
C ASP A 42 1.35 12.71 9.09
N VAL A 43 2.46 13.46 9.04
CA VAL A 43 3.43 13.54 10.14
C VAL A 43 3.72 15.02 10.42
N GLY A 44 3.38 15.48 11.61
CA GLY A 44 3.59 16.86 12.05
C GLY A 44 2.69 17.91 11.37
N ARG A 45 1.68 17.49 10.56
CA ARG A 45 0.82 18.41 9.81
C ARG A 45 -0.15 19.16 10.71
N ALA A 46 -0.19 20.50 10.60
CA ALA A 46 -1.12 21.34 11.35
C ALA A 46 -2.60 20.95 11.11
N ARG A 47 -2.94 20.58 9.87
CA ARG A 47 -4.30 20.15 9.49
C ARG A 47 -4.79 18.91 10.25
N THR A 48 -3.88 18.12 10.82
CA THR A 48 -4.17 16.91 11.61
C THR A 48 -3.63 17.02 13.04
N GLY A 49 -3.49 18.27 13.54
CA GLY A 49 -3.11 18.53 14.94
C GLY A 49 -1.65 18.24 15.28
N GLY A 50 -0.75 18.23 14.30
CA GLY A 50 0.69 18.01 14.50
C GLY A 50 1.07 16.58 14.88
N VAL A 51 0.15 15.62 14.74
CA VAL A 51 0.37 14.21 15.14
C VAL A 51 1.23 13.50 14.10
N ASP A 52 2.16 12.65 14.57
CA ASP A 52 2.79 11.62 13.76
C ASP A 52 1.86 10.41 13.70
N GLN A 53 1.08 10.30 12.62
CA GLN A 53 0.07 9.27 12.46
C GLN A 53 0.69 7.88 12.28
N ALA A 54 1.82 7.77 11.54
CA ALA A 54 2.52 6.51 11.35
C ALA A 54 2.99 5.94 12.70
N HIS A 55 3.68 6.78 13.49
CA HIS A 55 4.13 6.40 14.83
C HIS A 55 2.97 6.01 15.77
N ARG A 56 1.89 6.78 15.77
CA ARG A 56 0.72 6.51 16.63
C ARG A 56 0.02 5.21 16.28
N ILE A 57 -0.13 4.89 14.98
CA ILE A 57 -0.70 3.62 14.54
C ILE A 57 0.24 2.48 14.91
N ALA A 58 1.54 2.60 14.60
CA ALA A 58 2.56 1.59 14.93
C ALA A 58 2.59 1.29 16.42
N GLN A 59 2.60 2.32 17.27
CA GLN A 59 2.57 2.17 18.75
C GLN A 59 1.33 1.40 19.23
N ARG A 60 0.15 1.69 18.69
CA ARG A 60 -1.10 0.99 19.07
C ARG A 60 -1.12 -0.46 18.64
N LEU A 61 -0.46 -0.78 17.53
CA LEU A 61 -0.39 -2.13 16.98
C LEU A 61 0.82 -2.94 17.50
N GLY A 62 1.75 -2.31 18.23
CA GLY A 62 2.99 -2.95 18.68
C GLY A 62 3.91 -3.32 17.51
N MET A 63 3.92 -2.50 16.43
CA MET A 63 4.68 -2.72 15.21
C MET A 63 5.87 -1.75 15.10
N ALA A 64 6.97 -2.20 14.48
CA ALA A 64 7.99 -1.31 13.92
C ALA A 64 7.45 -0.64 12.65
N PHE A 65 8.05 0.50 12.24
CA PHE A 65 7.61 1.17 11.03
C PHE A 65 8.74 1.92 10.31
N HIS A 66 8.59 2.03 8.99
CA HIS A 66 9.29 2.96 8.13
C HIS A 66 8.30 3.92 7.49
N PHE A 67 8.72 5.17 7.30
CA PHE A 67 7.91 6.21 6.67
C PHE A 67 8.70 6.87 5.55
N ASN A 68 8.09 7.05 4.39
CA ASN A 68 8.61 7.83 3.27
C ASN A 68 7.77 9.08 3.08
N ALA A 69 8.39 10.26 3.25
CA ALA A 69 7.76 11.52 2.91
C ALA A 69 7.78 11.73 1.39
N ALA A 70 6.64 11.58 0.75
CA ALA A 70 6.48 11.98 -0.65
C ALA A 70 6.52 13.51 -0.80
N PHE A 71 6.11 14.21 0.26
CA PHE A 71 6.04 15.67 0.31
C PHE A 71 6.46 16.18 1.69
N THR A 72 7.28 17.23 1.71
CA THR A 72 7.75 17.91 2.92
C THR A 72 7.66 19.42 2.72
N VAL A 73 7.05 20.13 3.67
CA VAL A 73 7.05 21.60 3.76
C VAL A 73 7.41 21.96 5.19
N GLU A 74 8.55 22.60 5.37
CA GLU A 74 9.15 22.86 6.69
C GLU A 74 9.31 21.55 7.47
N GLU A 75 8.64 21.40 8.62
CA GLU A 75 8.65 20.18 9.42
C GLU A 75 7.45 19.24 9.13
N GLU A 76 6.50 19.71 8.31
CA GLU A 76 5.30 18.97 7.93
C GLU A 76 5.59 17.96 6.81
N ARG A 77 5.22 16.71 7.00
CA ARG A 77 5.43 15.63 6.04
C ARG A 77 4.14 14.89 5.75
N PHE A 78 4.02 14.40 4.53
CA PHE A 78 2.92 13.57 4.05
C PHE A 78 3.48 12.47 3.16
N GLY A 79 2.97 11.24 3.30
CA GLY A 79 3.50 10.14 2.51
C GLY A 79 2.94 8.78 2.89
N ASP A 80 3.79 7.78 2.75
CA ASP A 80 3.45 6.37 2.87
C ASP A 80 4.27 5.70 3.97
N ALA A 81 3.69 4.68 4.63
CA ALA A 81 4.38 3.92 5.67
C ALA A 81 4.24 2.41 5.45
N ILE A 82 5.24 1.64 5.92
CA ILE A 82 5.16 0.19 6.09
C ILE A 82 5.37 -0.10 7.57
N LEU A 83 4.45 -0.88 8.16
CA LEU A 83 4.50 -1.32 9.54
C LEU A 83 4.56 -2.85 9.59
N THR A 84 5.28 -3.42 10.56
CA THR A 84 5.34 -4.88 10.73
C THR A 84 5.72 -5.28 12.16
N THR A 85 5.30 -6.48 12.57
CA THR A 85 5.76 -7.15 13.80
C THR A 85 6.99 -8.03 13.57
N LEU A 86 7.39 -8.22 12.29
CA LEU A 86 8.50 -9.09 11.90
C LEU A 86 9.80 -8.29 11.81
N PRO A 87 10.97 -8.94 11.90
CA PRO A 87 12.24 -8.28 11.63
C PRO A 87 12.26 -7.68 10.22
N GLU A 88 12.79 -6.45 10.12
CA GLU A 88 12.68 -5.69 8.89
C GLU A 88 13.94 -4.86 8.61
N ARG A 89 14.13 -4.47 7.35
CA ARG A 89 15.21 -3.60 6.90
C ARG A 89 14.74 -2.67 5.79
N LEU A 90 14.95 -1.37 5.97
CA LEU A 90 14.75 -0.39 4.90
C LEU A 90 15.74 -0.66 3.76
N VAL A 91 15.22 -0.85 2.55
CA VAL A 91 16.04 -0.98 1.33
C VAL A 91 16.14 0.36 0.63
N LYS A 92 15.00 1.00 0.36
CA LYS A 92 14.94 2.26 -0.40
C LYS A 92 13.68 3.05 -0.04
N ALA A 93 13.83 4.35 0.01
CA ALA A 93 12.74 5.32 0.02
C ALA A 93 13.08 6.43 -0.98
N GLY A 94 12.11 6.91 -1.73
CA GLY A 94 12.41 7.96 -2.69
C GLY A 94 11.23 8.40 -3.53
N PRO A 95 11.42 9.52 -4.29
CA PRO A 95 10.37 10.10 -5.11
C PRO A 95 10.09 9.27 -6.37
N LEU A 96 8.87 9.38 -6.86
CA LEU A 96 8.47 8.95 -8.19
C LEU A 96 8.40 10.14 -9.16
N PRO A 97 8.46 9.91 -10.49
CA PRO A 97 8.37 10.98 -11.46
C PRO A 97 7.06 11.76 -11.34
N GLY A 98 7.14 13.09 -11.30
CA GLY A 98 6.00 13.98 -11.39
C GLY A 98 5.52 14.21 -12.82
N HIS A 99 4.41 14.93 -12.98
CA HIS A 99 3.88 15.30 -14.29
C HIS A 99 4.74 16.40 -14.94
N PRO A 100 5.28 16.22 -16.16
CA PRO A 100 6.26 17.14 -16.73
C PRO A 100 5.72 18.54 -17.05
N ARG A 101 4.39 18.70 -17.17
CA ARG A 101 3.74 20.00 -17.43
C ARG A 101 3.00 20.59 -16.25
N PHE A 102 2.82 19.84 -15.16
CA PHE A 102 2.06 20.25 -13.98
C PHE A 102 2.86 19.94 -12.71
N PRO A 103 3.95 20.68 -12.45
CA PRO A 103 4.84 20.44 -11.29
C PRO A 103 4.16 20.72 -9.94
N GLN A 104 2.99 21.39 -9.95
CA GLN A 104 2.19 21.65 -8.76
C GLN A 104 1.33 20.47 -8.29
N LEU A 105 1.26 19.37 -9.05
CA LEU A 105 0.60 18.16 -8.58
C LEU A 105 1.33 17.61 -7.37
N GLU A 106 0.60 16.97 -6.48
CA GLU A 106 1.15 16.42 -5.25
C GLU A 106 2.23 15.37 -5.56
N PRO A 107 3.46 15.56 -5.06
CA PRO A 107 4.54 14.60 -5.28
C PRO A 107 4.19 13.21 -4.75
N ARG A 108 4.69 12.19 -5.44
CA ARG A 108 4.51 10.78 -5.08
C ARG A 108 5.86 10.11 -4.85
N GLY A 109 5.84 9.06 -4.05
CA GLY A 109 7.03 8.30 -3.72
C GLY A 109 6.74 6.82 -3.59
N ALA A 110 7.80 6.07 -3.29
CA ALA A 110 7.69 4.66 -2.95
C ALA A 110 8.66 4.32 -1.81
N LEU A 111 8.27 3.34 -1.02
CA LEU A 111 8.99 2.84 0.15
C LEU A 111 9.19 1.34 -0.01
N TRP A 112 10.44 0.87 0.00
CA TRP A 112 10.82 -0.53 -0.10
C TRP A 112 11.44 -1.00 1.21
N VAL A 113 10.82 -2.01 1.81
CA VAL A 113 11.29 -2.67 3.03
C VAL A 113 11.41 -4.18 2.75
N GLU A 114 12.49 -4.80 3.19
CA GLU A 114 12.61 -6.24 3.28
C GLU A 114 12.15 -6.72 4.66
N ILE A 115 11.36 -7.78 4.70
CA ILE A 115 10.76 -8.33 5.90
C ILE A 115 11.12 -9.81 6.01
N GLU A 116 11.72 -10.21 7.14
CA GLU A 116 12.09 -11.58 7.40
C GLU A 116 10.87 -12.38 7.86
N THR A 117 10.44 -13.31 7.04
CA THR A 117 9.35 -14.24 7.38
C THR A 117 9.91 -15.62 7.73
N ALA A 118 9.11 -16.48 8.34
CA ALA A 118 9.49 -17.86 8.60
C ALA A 118 9.85 -18.67 7.32
N ALA A 119 9.45 -18.20 6.14
CA ALA A 119 9.69 -18.85 4.85
C ALA A 119 10.77 -18.16 4.01
N GLY A 120 11.41 -17.11 4.53
CA GLY A 120 12.43 -16.32 3.85
C GLY A 120 12.10 -14.82 3.81
N VAL A 121 12.91 -14.07 3.09
CA VAL A 121 12.77 -12.62 2.98
C VAL A 121 11.71 -12.26 1.94
N LEU A 122 10.75 -11.41 2.32
CA LEU A 122 9.75 -10.79 1.45
C LEU A 122 10.09 -9.32 1.24
N SER A 123 10.31 -8.90 0.01
CA SER A 123 10.39 -7.49 -0.37
C SER A 123 9.00 -6.90 -0.49
N VAL A 124 8.74 -5.78 0.19
CA VAL A 124 7.49 -5.04 0.12
C VAL A 124 7.76 -3.62 -0.36
N ILE A 125 7.16 -3.24 -1.49
CA ILE A 125 7.20 -1.88 -2.03
C ILE A 125 5.82 -1.26 -1.85
N ASN A 126 5.71 -0.20 -1.06
CA ASN A 126 4.48 0.57 -0.86
C ASN A 126 4.53 1.88 -1.66
N THR A 127 3.41 2.25 -2.28
CA THR A 127 3.30 3.48 -3.08
C THR A 127 1.87 3.99 -3.16
N HIS A 128 1.74 5.27 -3.49
CA HIS A 128 0.48 5.91 -3.83
C HIS A 128 0.67 6.71 -5.13
N LEU A 129 0.01 6.30 -6.22
CA LEU A 129 0.16 6.96 -7.52
C LEU A 129 -0.67 8.25 -7.61
N GLY A 130 -0.28 9.15 -8.49
CA GLY A 130 -1.01 10.38 -8.78
C GLY A 130 -2.39 10.13 -9.40
N LEU A 131 -3.20 11.19 -9.52
CA LEU A 131 -4.56 11.11 -10.08
C LEU A 131 -4.61 11.26 -11.59
N VAL A 132 -3.56 11.84 -12.20
CA VAL A 132 -3.54 12.16 -13.63
C VAL A 132 -3.01 10.96 -14.44
N PRO A 133 -3.72 10.46 -15.46
CA PRO A 133 -3.34 9.25 -16.18
C PRO A 133 -1.92 9.25 -16.77
N ARG A 134 -1.44 10.42 -17.24
CA ARG A 134 -0.07 10.55 -17.75
C ARG A 134 0.98 10.42 -16.67
N GLU A 135 0.74 11.01 -15.50
CA GLU A 135 1.60 10.91 -14.34
C GLU A 135 1.63 9.48 -13.81
N GLN A 136 0.46 8.85 -13.61
CA GLN A 136 0.33 7.44 -13.23
C GLN A 136 1.15 6.51 -14.13
N ARG A 137 1.09 6.76 -15.44
CA ARG A 137 1.87 5.98 -16.41
C ARG A 137 3.37 6.13 -16.21
N LEU A 138 3.87 7.35 -15.99
CA LEU A 138 5.29 7.60 -15.73
C LEU A 138 5.74 6.92 -14.43
N GLN A 139 4.95 7.04 -13.37
CA GLN A 139 5.20 6.41 -12.09
C GLN A 139 5.19 4.88 -12.18
N ALA A 140 4.22 4.29 -12.87
CA ALA A 140 4.15 2.85 -13.10
C ALA A 140 5.34 2.32 -13.92
N VAL A 141 5.81 3.06 -14.93
CA VAL A 141 7.04 2.72 -15.68
C VAL A 141 8.25 2.76 -14.78
N ALA A 142 8.38 3.79 -13.92
CA ALA A 142 9.49 3.90 -12.98
C ALA A 142 9.48 2.73 -11.97
N LEU A 143 8.32 2.41 -11.41
CA LEU A 143 8.16 1.29 -10.46
C LEU A 143 8.47 -0.07 -11.10
N ALA A 144 8.05 -0.30 -12.34
CA ALA A 144 8.36 -1.53 -13.08
C ALA A 144 9.82 -1.60 -13.58
N GLY A 145 10.55 -0.48 -13.52
CA GLY A 145 11.93 -0.32 -14.00
C GLY A 145 12.99 -0.85 -13.02
N THR A 146 14.26 -0.64 -13.41
CA THR A 146 15.45 -1.16 -12.72
C THR A 146 15.73 -0.53 -11.35
N GLU A 147 15.05 0.56 -11.03
CA GLU A 147 15.24 1.26 -9.75
C GLU A 147 14.37 0.70 -8.61
N TRP A 148 13.30 -0.02 -8.94
CA TRP A 148 12.34 -0.56 -7.98
C TRP A 148 12.12 -2.07 -8.21
N VAL A 149 11.04 -2.49 -8.82
CA VAL A 149 10.72 -3.91 -9.04
C VAL A 149 11.85 -4.64 -9.77
N GLY A 150 12.43 -4.02 -10.80
CA GLY A 150 13.54 -4.60 -11.55
C GLY A 150 14.90 -4.58 -10.83
N ALA A 151 15.01 -3.94 -9.65
CA ALA A 151 16.20 -3.98 -8.80
C ALA A 151 16.23 -5.22 -7.90
N ALA A 152 15.09 -5.88 -7.70
CA ALA A 152 15.04 -7.12 -6.91
C ALA A 152 15.80 -8.24 -7.62
N ALA A 153 16.42 -9.11 -6.85
CA ALA A 153 17.13 -10.27 -7.41
C ALA A 153 16.16 -11.15 -8.22
N PRO A 154 16.60 -11.73 -9.34
CA PRO A 154 15.77 -12.65 -10.11
C PRO A 154 15.17 -13.76 -9.25
N GLY A 155 13.85 -13.95 -9.31
CA GLY A 155 13.14 -14.95 -8.52
C GLY A 155 12.94 -14.59 -7.04
N ALA A 156 13.31 -13.39 -6.60
CA ALA A 156 13.06 -12.97 -5.22
C ALA A 156 11.57 -12.76 -4.94
N PRO A 157 11.10 -13.17 -3.73
CA PRO A 157 9.75 -12.84 -3.29
C PRO A 157 9.59 -11.34 -3.13
N LEU A 158 8.67 -10.75 -3.93
CA LEU A 158 8.41 -9.32 -3.93
C LEU A 158 6.92 -9.04 -4.12
N VAL A 159 6.41 -8.07 -3.38
CA VAL A 159 5.09 -7.49 -3.58
C VAL A 159 5.18 -5.97 -3.75
N LEU A 160 4.43 -5.44 -4.71
CA LEU A 160 4.19 -4.01 -4.89
C LEU A 160 2.73 -3.73 -4.51
N VAL A 161 2.54 -2.85 -3.54
CA VAL A 161 1.24 -2.62 -2.93
C VAL A 161 0.90 -1.14 -2.85
N GLY A 162 -0.37 -0.82 -2.71
CA GLY A 162 -0.84 0.52 -2.42
C GLY A 162 -2.02 0.98 -3.26
N ASP A 163 -2.32 2.27 -3.13
CA ASP A 163 -3.33 2.95 -3.93
C ASP A 163 -2.74 3.36 -5.28
N MET A 164 -3.12 2.65 -6.32
CA MET A 164 -2.64 2.93 -7.67
C MET A 164 -3.49 4.00 -8.38
N ASN A 165 -4.59 4.45 -7.77
CA ASN A 165 -5.56 5.35 -8.42
C ASN A 165 -5.96 4.88 -9.83
N ALA A 166 -5.85 3.59 -10.08
CA ALA A 166 -5.94 2.98 -11.40
C ALA A 166 -6.73 1.67 -11.34
N THR A 167 -7.75 1.56 -12.16
CA THR A 167 -8.48 0.31 -12.37
C THR A 167 -7.76 -0.56 -13.42
N PRO A 168 -8.15 -1.84 -13.61
CA PRO A 168 -7.57 -2.71 -14.66
C PRO A 168 -7.65 -2.16 -16.09
N ARG A 169 -8.47 -1.14 -16.34
CA ARG A 169 -8.59 -0.46 -17.63
C ARG A 169 -7.51 0.60 -17.85
N ASN A 170 -6.85 1.07 -16.80
CA ASN A 170 -5.83 2.12 -16.87
C ASN A 170 -4.47 1.60 -17.34
N ALA A 171 -3.70 2.46 -17.99
CA ALA A 171 -2.38 2.11 -18.51
C ALA A 171 -1.40 1.76 -17.37
N ALA A 172 -1.43 2.49 -16.25
CA ALA A 172 -0.58 2.22 -15.10
C ALA A 172 -0.76 0.79 -14.57
N TYR A 173 -2.01 0.36 -14.34
CA TYR A 173 -2.29 -1.01 -13.93
C TYR A 173 -1.72 -2.03 -14.92
N ARG A 174 -1.95 -1.85 -16.23
CA ARG A 174 -1.47 -2.78 -17.26
C ARG A 174 0.04 -2.89 -17.32
N ILE A 175 0.76 -1.78 -17.10
CA ILE A 175 2.23 -1.77 -17.03
C ILE A 175 2.72 -2.65 -15.86
N LEU A 176 2.13 -2.49 -14.68
CA LEU A 176 2.49 -3.28 -13.49
C LEU A 176 2.08 -4.76 -13.67
N ALA A 177 0.87 -5.00 -14.16
CA ALA A 177 0.34 -6.36 -14.41
C ALA A 177 1.10 -7.13 -15.52
N ALA A 178 1.86 -6.45 -16.37
CA ALA A 178 2.76 -7.09 -17.33
C ALA A 178 4.06 -7.64 -16.70
N ARG A 179 4.37 -7.23 -15.48
CA ARG A 179 5.58 -7.63 -14.73
C ARG A 179 5.27 -8.53 -13.54
N MET A 180 4.07 -8.43 -12.99
CA MET A 180 3.69 -9.09 -11.74
C MET A 180 2.23 -9.55 -11.81
N SER A 181 1.88 -10.55 -11.01
CA SER A 181 0.50 -11.04 -10.93
C SER A 181 -0.31 -10.22 -9.92
N GLU A 182 -1.46 -9.69 -10.33
CA GLU A 182 -2.34 -8.96 -9.41
C GLU A 182 -3.13 -9.94 -8.53
N ALA A 183 -3.16 -9.66 -7.23
CA ALA A 183 -3.62 -10.58 -6.20
C ALA A 183 -5.08 -11.02 -6.38
N ARG A 184 -6.02 -10.12 -6.69
CA ARG A 184 -7.44 -10.49 -6.90
C ARG A 184 -7.65 -11.44 -8.08
N ARG A 185 -6.72 -11.45 -9.05
CA ARG A 185 -6.76 -12.34 -10.21
C ARG A 185 -6.04 -13.66 -9.95
N ALA A 186 -5.01 -13.63 -9.11
CA ALA A 186 -4.18 -14.78 -8.79
C ALA A 186 -4.79 -15.67 -7.69
N ALA A 187 -5.55 -15.08 -6.75
CA ALA A 187 -6.12 -15.79 -5.62
C ALA A 187 -7.21 -16.81 -6.05
N PRO A 188 -7.15 -18.04 -5.56
CA PRO A 188 -8.22 -19.04 -5.75
C PRO A 188 -9.50 -18.63 -5.02
N PHE A 189 -9.36 -17.99 -3.85
CA PHE A 189 -10.45 -17.48 -3.03
C PHE A 189 -10.34 -15.96 -2.93
N SER A 190 -11.19 -15.24 -3.65
CA SER A 190 -11.17 -13.79 -3.69
C SER A 190 -12.57 -13.23 -3.51
N HIS A 191 -12.79 -12.54 -2.40
CA HIS A 191 -13.82 -11.52 -2.34
C HIS A 191 -13.30 -10.31 -3.13
N ARG A 192 -13.63 -10.28 -4.43
CA ARG A 192 -13.17 -9.24 -5.36
C ARG A 192 -13.86 -7.88 -5.12
N ALA A 193 -14.20 -7.58 -3.87
CA ALA A 193 -14.84 -6.33 -3.55
C ALA A 193 -13.91 -5.16 -3.87
N PRO A 194 -14.44 -4.12 -4.54
CA PRO A 194 -13.76 -2.85 -4.68
C PRO A 194 -13.45 -2.22 -3.32
N THR A 195 -12.52 -1.26 -3.30
CA THR A 195 -12.09 -0.60 -2.07
C THR A 195 -12.60 0.83 -1.96
N PHE A 196 -13.00 1.46 -3.07
CA PHE A 196 -13.37 2.88 -3.12
C PHE A 196 -14.71 3.13 -3.83
N PRO A 197 -15.50 4.13 -3.39
CA PRO A 197 -15.44 4.74 -2.07
C PRO A 197 -15.94 3.77 -0.97
N SER A 198 -15.44 3.86 0.24
CA SER A 198 -15.71 2.92 1.33
C SER A 198 -17.19 2.76 1.65
N THR A 199 -17.97 3.83 1.52
CA THR A 199 -19.42 3.84 1.78
C THR A 199 -20.22 3.03 0.77
N PHE A 200 -19.81 3.04 -0.51
CA PHE A 200 -20.39 2.27 -1.60
C PHE A 200 -19.29 1.85 -2.59
N PRO A 201 -18.54 0.79 -2.30
CA PRO A 201 -17.35 0.42 -3.05
C PRO A 201 -17.70 -0.07 -4.46
N VAL A 202 -17.19 0.65 -5.48
CA VAL A 202 -17.40 0.37 -6.92
C VAL A 202 -16.10 0.37 -7.73
N LEU A 203 -15.02 0.97 -7.19
CA LEU A 203 -13.72 1.04 -7.85
C LEU A 203 -12.68 0.21 -7.08
N ALA A 204 -11.99 -0.68 -7.79
CA ALA A 204 -10.81 -1.37 -7.29
C ALA A 204 -9.58 -0.59 -7.77
N ILE A 205 -9.06 0.29 -6.92
CA ILE A 205 -7.90 1.16 -7.18
C ILE A 205 -6.73 0.88 -6.24
N ASP A 206 -6.98 0.20 -5.12
CA ASP A 206 -5.95 -0.36 -4.25
C ASP A 206 -5.60 -1.77 -4.73
N HIS A 207 -4.31 -2.03 -4.91
CA HIS A 207 -3.82 -3.28 -5.51
C HIS A 207 -2.64 -3.87 -4.75
N VAL A 208 -2.48 -5.17 -4.87
CA VAL A 208 -1.28 -5.93 -4.50
C VAL A 208 -0.83 -6.69 -5.75
N PHE A 209 0.36 -6.41 -6.23
CA PHE A 209 1.03 -7.12 -7.31
C PHE A 209 2.11 -8.00 -6.71
N ALA A 210 2.16 -9.27 -7.08
CA ALA A 210 3.08 -10.27 -6.55
C ALA A 210 4.01 -10.82 -7.63
N SER A 211 5.29 -11.02 -7.30
CA SER A 211 6.24 -11.75 -8.15
C SER A 211 5.87 -13.23 -8.22
N GLU A 212 6.46 -13.98 -9.15
CA GLU A 212 6.22 -15.42 -9.34
C GLU A 212 6.60 -16.26 -8.11
N ALA A 213 7.52 -15.77 -7.27
CA ALA A 213 7.95 -16.40 -6.04
C ALA A 213 6.97 -16.20 -4.86
N VAL A 214 5.86 -15.50 -5.08
CA VAL A 214 4.81 -15.27 -4.07
C VAL A 214 3.51 -15.89 -4.53
N VAL A 215 2.98 -16.81 -3.74
CA VAL A 215 1.64 -17.37 -3.93
C VAL A 215 0.62 -16.51 -3.18
N VAL A 216 -0.42 -16.09 -3.86
CA VAL A 216 -1.56 -15.40 -3.25
C VAL A 216 -2.61 -16.44 -2.88
N ASP A 217 -2.81 -16.63 -1.58
CA ASP A 217 -3.72 -17.65 -1.03
C ASP A 217 -5.16 -17.15 -0.95
N ALA A 218 -5.34 -15.92 -0.45
CA ALA A 218 -6.65 -15.30 -0.33
C ALA A 218 -6.58 -13.77 -0.44
N VAL A 219 -7.70 -13.15 -0.89
CA VAL A 219 -7.89 -11.70 -0.91
C VAL A 219 -9.23 -11.35 -0.28
N ARG A 220 -9.24 -10.36 0.62
CA ARG A 220 -10.43 -9.90 1.31
C ARG A 220 -10.48 -8.37 1.39
N THR A 221 -11.70 -7.84 1.44
CA THR A 221 -11.99 -6.43 1.74
C THR A 221 -13.10 -6.42 2.80
N PRO A 222 -12.85 -5.93 4.04
CA PRO A 222 -13.88 -5.88 5.08
C PRO A 222 -14.93 -4.83 4.73
N LEU A 223 -16.20 -5.16 4.97
CA LEU A 223 -17.35 -4.31 4.65
C LEU A 223 -18.13 -3.89 5.89
N ASP A 224 -17.54 -4.09 7.08
CA ASP A 224 -18.16 -3.74 8.36
C ASP A 224 -18.31 -2.21 8.54
N PRO A 225 -19.19 -1.76 9.44
CA PRO A 225 -19.45 -0.33 9.63
C PRO A 225 -18.23 0.48 10.03
N LEU A 226 -17.31 -0.08 10.84
CA LEU A 226 -16.11 0.63 11.27
C LEU A 226 -15.16 0.86 10.11
N SER A 227 -14.91 -0.16 9.28
CA SER A 227 -14.07 -0.05 8.08
C SER A 227 -14.62 0.98 7.10
N ARG A 228 -15.95 1.03 6.91
CA ARG A 228 -16.61 2.04 6.04
C ARG A 228 -16.51 3.46 6.57
N LEU A 229 -16.40 3.60 7.89
CA LEU A 229 -16.36 4.90 8.55
C LEU A 229 -14.93 5.47 8.65
N ALA A 230 -13.92 4.62 8.80
CA ALA A 230 -12.57 5.01 9.20
C ALA A 230 -11.77 5.76 8.11
N SER A 231 -12.04 5.50 6.84
CA SER A 231 -11.44 6.17 5.68
C SER A 231 -12.44 6.19 4.52
N ASP A 232 -12.19 6.96 3.48
CA ASP A 232 -12.92 6.89 2.21
C ASP A 232 -12.51 5.69 1.34
N HIS A 233 -11.42 4.98 1.71
CA HIS A 233 -11.07 3.66 1.20
C HIS A 233 -11.41 2.55 2.20
N LEU A 234 -11.52 1.31 1.72
CA LEU A 234 -11.52 0.10 2.52
C LEU A 234 -10.15 -0.57 2.45
N PRO A 235 -9.66 -1.19 3.53
CA PRO A 235 -8.42 -1.94 3.48
C PRO A 235 -8.54 -3.16 2.57
N LEU A 236 -7.44 -3.47 1.88
CA LEU A 236 -7.28 -4.70 1.11
C LEU A 236 -6.34 -5.64 1.85
N ILE A 237 -6.84 -6.82 2.20
CA ILE A 237 -6.09 -7.84 2.94
C ILE A 237 -5.74 -8.98 1.99
N VAL A 238 -4.47 -9.39 2.01
CA VAL A 238 -3.95 -10.48 1.18
C VAL A 238 -3.17 -11.45 2.06
N ASP A 239 -3.57 -12.72 2.03
CA ASP A 239 -2.79 -13.80 2.63
C ASP A 239 -1.83 -14.36 1.58
N LEU A 240 -0.55 -14.44 1.93
CA LEU A 240 0.57 -14.76 1.05
C LEU A 240 1.38 -15.93 1.58
N SER A 241 1.88 -16.78 0.68
CA SER A 241 2.91 -17.79 0.95
C SER A 241 4.12 -17.56 0.05
N LEU A 242 5.33 -17.75 0.58
CA LEU A 242 6.56 -17.69 -0.22
C LEU A 242 6.84 -19.06 -0.82
N GLY A 243 7.23 -19.11 -2.08
CA GLY A 243 7.52 -20.30 -2.86
C GLY A 243 6.83 -20.22 -4.24
N ALA A 244 7.44 -20.85 -5.24
CA ALA A 244 6.82 -20.96 -6.55
C ALA A 244 5.55 -21.82 -6.47
N ARG A 245 4.50 -21.43 -7.20
CA ARG A 245 3.35 -22.32 -7.44
C ARG A 245 3.85 -23.60 -8.07
N THR A 246 3.70 -24.74 -7.41
CA THR A 246 3.86 -26.03 -8.08
C THR A 246 2.78 -26.10 -9.18
N PRO A 247 3.16 -26.30 -10.45
CA PRO A 247 2.16 -26.50 -11.50
C PRO A 247 1.31 -27.73 -11.12
N ALA A 248 0.00 -27.56 -11.20
CA ALA A 248 -0.95 -28.65 -11.01
C ALA A 248 -0.97 -29.60 -12.20
#